data_aa21a2b94a98f8fca5df9b9a8103870b
#
_entry.id   aa21a2b94a98f8fca5df9b9a8103870b
#
_cell.length_a   1.000
_cell.length_b   1.000
_cell.length_c   1.000
_cell.angle_alpha   90.00
_cell.angle_beta   90.00
_cell.angle_gamma   90.00
#
_symmetry.space_group_name_H-M   'P 1'
#
loop_
_entity.id
_entity.type
_entity.pdbx_description
1 polymer ?
#
loop_
_entity_poly.entity_id
_entity_poly.type
_entity_poly.pdbx_seq_one_letter_code
_entity_poly.pdbx_strand_id
1 'polypeptide(L)'
;MASSGVVLGIVGSPNRDGRTYRMVAAALEGAAGAGAAVELVQMADHVVESCKDCLPWECKDTLKCAYSDPAFEYLSGRLLGCGALVLGSPIYWWDTSAMVRMLILKMYRIYARSAPLAGLPAAGIGIAGGTGNGLVSGLRPLYQFFQTMQMRGVEPLPVTRFNWAAALVEAGKLGARLGSLAGKRQLFGGVEERLLWYDNLPYLGLSRAAERRLLASLTTTALPPDADPAIPRGLAEADALAAGGESLRALQALTRTYEAGVKAFESKQG
;
A
#
# COMPACT_ATOMS: atom_id res chain seq x y z
N MET A 1 -19.57 9.14 -16.95
CA MET A 1 -20.28 7.98 -16.33
C MET A 1 -20.46 8.30 -14.85
N ALA A 2 -21.66 8.09 -14.31
CA ALA A 2 -21.86 8.22 -12.86
C ALA A 2 -20.96 7.20 -12.15
N SER A 3 -20.15 7.67 -11.19
CA SER A 3 -19.28 6.81 -10.37
C SER A 3 -20.17 5.94 -9.49
N SER A 4 -19.98 4.63 -9.50
CA SER A 4 -20.70 3.73 -8.60
C SER A 4 -20.29 3.98 -7.15
N GLY A 5 -21.18 3.77 -6.20
CA GLY A 5 -20.86 3.80 -4.76
C GLY A 5 -20.08 2.56 -4.28
N VAL A 6 -19.50 1.78 -5.19
CA VAL A 6 -18.79 0.53 -4.89
C VAL A 6 -17.34 0.81 -4.48
N VAL A 7 -16.94 0.31 -3.32
CA VAL A 7 -15.53 0.24 -2.92
C VAL A 7 -14.96 -1.09 -3.41
N LEU A 8 -14.01 -1.03 -4.33
CA LEU A 8 -13.32 -2.20 -4.87
C LEU A 8 -12.09 -2.51 -4.03
N GLY A 9 -12.01 -3.71 -3.49
CA GLY A 9 -10.81 -4.26 -2.86
C GLY A 9 -10.09 -5.22 -3.80
N ILE A 10 -8.83 -4.92 -4.13
CA ILE A 10 -7.99 -5.80 -4.94
C ILE A 10 -6.91 -6.42 -4.06
N VAL A 11 -6.88 -7.75 -4.03
CA VAL A 11 -5.89 -8.55 -3.30
C VAL A 11 -4.77 -8.97 -4.25
N GLY A 12 -3.66 -8.25 -4.21
CA GLY A 12 -2.48 -8.47 -5.06
C GLY A 12 -1.54 -9.57 -4.57
N SER A 13 -2.09 -10.64 -4.00
CA SER A 13 -1.33 -11.77 -3.44
C SER A 13 -1.68 -13.07 -4.16
N PRO A 14 -0.70 -13.96 -4.41
CA PRO A 14 -0.98 -15.32 -4.89
C PRO A 14 -1.67 -16.19 -3.84
N ASN A 15 -1.59 -15.82 -2.55
CA ASN A 15 -2.22 -16.54 -1.46
C ASN A 15 -3.64 -16.01 -1.21
N ARG A 16 -4.65 -16.85 -1.51
CA ARG A 16 -6.07 -16.48 -1.46
C ARG A 16 -6.56 -16.15 -0.05
N ASP A 17 -6.08 -16.86 0.98
CA ASP A 17 -6.54 -16.71 2.36
C ASP A 17 -5.49 -16.04 3.27
N GLY A 18 -4.49 -15.40 2.63
CA GLY A 18 -3.33 -14.87 3.31
C GLY A 18 -3.58 -13.53 4.01
N ARG A 19 -2.51 -12.99 4.56
CA ARG A 19 -2.53 -11.71 5.29
C ARG A 19 -3.04 -10.55 4.45
N THR A 20 -2.69 -10.52 3.15
CA THR A 20 -3.16 -9.47 2.23
C THR A 20 -4.68 -9.52 2.07
N TYR A 21 -5.24 -10.72 1.88
CA TYR A 21 -6.69 -10.91 1.81
C TYR A 21 -7.37 -10.38 3.07
N ARG A 22 -6.94 -10.80 4.25
CA ARG A 22 -7.54 -10.39 5.54
C ARG A 22 -7.51 -8.88 5.74
N MET A 23 -6.43 -8.22 5.32
CA MET A 23 -6.28 -6.77 5.46
C MET A 23 -7.24 -6.01 4.52
N VAL A 24 -7.34 -6.47 3.26
CA VAL A 24 -8.28 -5.90 2.28
C VAL A 24 -9.73 -6.17 2.71
N ALA A 25 -10.04 -7.38 3.19
CA ALA A 25 -11.37 -7.72 3.69
C ALA A 25 -11.77 -6.83 4.88
N ALA A 26 -10.88 -6.62 5.86
CA ALA A 26 -11.14 -5.72 6.98
C ALA A 26 -11.42 -4.28 6.52
N ALA A 27 -10.72 -3.79 5.49
CA ALA A 27 -11.02 -2.48 4.90
C ALA A 27 -12.40 -2.47 4.22
N LEU A 28 -12.77 -3.53 3.50
CA LEU A 28 -14.08 -3.62 2.88
C LEU A 28 -15.21 -3.74 3.90
N GLU A 29 -15.00 -4.46 5.00
CA GLU A 29 -15.96 -4.49 6.13
C GLU A 29 -16.20 -3.09 6.70
N GLY A 30 -15.12 -2.30 6.89
CA GLY A 30 -15.23 -0.90 7.29
C GLY A 30 -16.00 -0.05 6.28
N ALA A 31 -15.78 -0.23 4.97
CA ALA A 31 -16.49 0.47 3.92
C ALA A 31 -17.99 0.10 3.89
N ALA A 32 -18.31 -1.19 4.04
CA ALA A 32 -19.69 -1.68 4.14
C ALA A 32 -20.39 -1.12 5.39
N GLY A 33 -19.70 -1.07 6.52
CA GLY A 33 -20.20 -0.43 7.76
C GLY A 33 -20.50 1.07 7.60
N ALA A 34 -19.84 1.75 6.66
CA ALA A 34 -20.11 3.13 6.27
C ALA A 34 -21.22 3.27 5.19
N GLY A 35 -21.87 2.17 4.82
CA GLY A 35 -22.99 2.15 3.87
C GLY A 35 -22.60 2.04 2.39
N ALA A 36 -21.34 1.79 2.06
CA ALA A 36 -20.91 1.56 0.69
C ALA A 36 -21.17 0.12 0.24
N ALA A 37 -21.50 -0.08 -1.03
CA ALA A 37 -21.40 -1.40 -1.64
C ALA A 37 -19.91 -1.79 -1.75
N VAL A 38 -19.60 -3.06 -1.60
CA VAL A 38 -18.20 -3.54 -1.63
C VAL A 38 -18.04 -4.70 -2.59
N GLU A 39 -16.88 -4.79 -3.21
CA GLU A 39 -16.47 -5.90 -4.07
C GLU A 39 -15.04 -6.28 -3.76
N LEU A 40 -14.76 -7.59 -3.58
CA LEU A 40 -13.41 -8.10 -3.40
C LEU A 40 -12.99 -8.89 -4.63
N VAL A 41 -11.82 -8.55 -5.18
CA VAL A 41 -11.22 -9.27 -6.31
C VAL A 41 -9.87 -9.83 -5.89
N GLN A 42 -9.71 -11.13 -6.09
CA GLN A 42 -8.46 -11.86 -5.83
C GLN A 42 -7.66 -11.96 -7.13
N MET A 43 -6.51 -11.30 -7.20
CA MET A 43 -5.66 -11.32 -8.42
C MET A 43 -5.10 -12.71 -8.75
N ALA A 44 -5.04 -13.63 -7.78
CA ALA A 44 -4.64 -15.02 -8.07
C ALA A 44 -5.59 -15.75 -9.03
N ASP A 45 -6.84 -15.26 -9.16
CA ASP A 45 -7.82 -15.79 -10.11
C ASP A 45 -7.75 -15.08 -11.46
N HIS A 46 -7.04 -13.94 -11.53
CA HIS A 46 -6.94 -13.05 -12.68
C HIS A 46 -5.50 -12.57 -12.87
N VAL A 47 -4.62 -13.48 -13.29
CA VAL A 47 -3.19 -13.18 -13.47
C VAL A 47 -2.98 -12.43 -14.77
N VAL A 48 -2.63 -11.15 -14.66
CA VAL A 48 -2.36 -10.27 -15.80
C VAL A 48 -1.04 -10.68 -16.48
N GLU A 49 -1.06 -10.83 -17.80
CA GLU A 49 0.14 -11.09 -18.59
C GLU A 49 1.08 -9.88 -18.66
N SER A 50 2.37 -10.15 -18.89
CA SER A 50 3.35 -9.09 -19.10
C SER A 50 3.01 -8.21 -20.30
N CYS A 51 3.22 -6.90 -20.15
CA CYS A 51 3.17 -5.98 -21.28
C CYS A 51 4.29 -6.32 -22.28
N LYS A 52 3.95 -6.43 -23.57
CA LYS A 52 4.90 -6.78 -24.63
C LYS A 52 5.60 -5.56 -25.26
N ASP A 53 5.38 -4.39 -24.69
CA ASP A 53 6.01 -3.13 -25.14
C ASP A 53 5.90 -2.88 -26.64
N CYS A 54 4.70 -3.00 -27.20
CA CYS A 54 4.43 -2.86 -28.64
C CYS A 54 4.78 -1.46 -29.13
N LEU A 55 5.40 -1.41 -30.33
CA LEU A 55 5.66 -0.15 -31.02
C LEU A 55 4.95 -0.20 -32.41
N PRO A 56 4.29 0.91 -32.85
CA PRO A 56 4.04 2.13 -32.07
C PRO A 56 3.12 1.86 -30.85
N TRP A 57 3.17 2.74 -29.84
CA TRP A 57 2.36 2.61 -28.63
C TRP A 57 0.88 2.97 -28.89
N GLU A 58 0.15 2.13 -29.59
CA GLU A 58 -1.21 2.37 -30.04
C GLU A 58 -2.26 2.25 -28.91
N CYS A 59 -1.99 1.42 -27.90
CA CYS A 59 -2.93 1.17 -26.82
C CYS A 59 -3.32 2.42 -26.01
N LYS A 60 -2.47 3.46 -25.98
CA LYS A 60 -2.79 4.75 -25.36
C LYS A 60 -3.88 5.52 -26.10
N ASP A 61 -4.03 5.29 -27.40
CA ASP A 61 -4.99 6.00 -28.26
C ASP A 61 -6.26 5.15 -28.47
N THR A 62 -6.10 3.83 -28.62
CA THR A 62 -7.22 2.88 -28.76
C THR A 62 -7.88 2.51 -27.43
N LEU A 63 -7.21 2.76 -26.30
CA LEU A 63 -7.60 2.35 -24.94
C LEU A 63 -7.80 0.83 -24.79
N LYS A 64 -7.11 0.05 -25.63
CA LYS A 64 -7.14 -1.41 -25.65
C LYS A 64 -5.76 -2.00 -25.84
N CYS A 65 -5.48 -3.11 -25.17
CA CYS A 65 -4.29 -3.90 -25.45
C CYS A 65 -4.43 -4.57 -26.84
N ALA A 66 -3.37 -4.56 -27.64
CA ALA A 66 -3.32 -5.26 -28.92
C ALA A 66 -3.36 -6.79 -28.77
N TYR A 67 -3.02 -7.29 -27.59
CA TYR A 67 -3.04 -8.72 -27.25
C TYR A 67 -4.20 -9.00 -26.30
N SER A 68 -4.90 -10.11 -26.52
CA SER A 68 -5.96 -10.57 -25.62
C SER A 68 -5.37 -10.91 -24.25
N ASP A 69 -5.96 -10.35 -23.22
CA ASP A 69 -5.65 -10.63 -21.82
C ASP A 69 -6.94 -10.49 -20.99
N PRO A 70 -7.76 -11.57 -20.95
CA PRO A 70 -9.05 -11.54 -20.25
C PRO A 70 -8.93 -11.16 -18.77
N ALA A 71 -7.82 -11.52 -18.11
CA ALA A 71 -7.57 -11.13 -16.72
C ALA A 71 -7.38 -9.62 -16.59
N PHE A 72 -6.62 -9.02 -17.50
CA PHE A 72 -6.47 -7.56 -17.52
C PHE A 72 -7.77 -6.84 -17.86
N GLU A 73 -8.51 -7.34 -18.87
CA GLU A 73 -9.81 -6.77 -19.26
C GLU A 73 -10.80 -6.78 -18.10
N TYR A 74 -10.86 -7.88 -17.34
CA TYR A 74 -11.69 -8.01 -16.17
C TYR A 74 -11.26 -6.99 -15.08
N LEU A 75 -9.98 -7.00 -14.68
CA LEU A 75 -9.48 -6.12 -13.60
C LEU A 75 -9.59 -4.64 -13.96
N SER A 76 -9.24 -4.27 -15.20
CA SER A 76 -9.36 -2.88 -15.64
C SER A 76 -10.82 -2.43 -15.71
N GLY A 77 -11.73 -3.28 -16.15
CA GLY A 77 -13.17 -3.00 -16.14
C GLY A 77 -13.71 -2.72 -14.73
N ARG A 78 -13.30 -3.54 -13.73
CA ARG A 78 -13.67 -3.31 -12.32
C ARG A 78 -13.10 -2.00 -11.79
N LEU A 79 -11.81 -1.72 -12.06
CA LEU A 79 -11.16 -0.47 -11.66
C LEU A 79 -11.85 0.77 -12.27
N LEU A 80 -12.17 0.71 -13.55
CA LEU A 80 -12.81 1.84 -14.25
C LEU A 80 -14.25 2.10 -13.77
N GLY A 81 -14.92 1.05 -13.27
CA GLY A 81 -16.30 1.11 -12.78
C GLY A 81 -16.46 1.41 -11.30
N CYS A 82 -15.40 1.36 -10.48
CA CYS A 82 -15.53 1.53 -9.04
C CYS A 82 -15.65 2.99 -8.60
N GLY A 83 -16.16 3.17 -7.39
CA GLY A 83 -16.31 4.47 -6.71
C GLY A 83 -15.15 4.81 -5.80
N ALA A 84 -14.41 3.80 -5.31
CA ALA A 84 -13.17 3.93 -4.54
C ALA A 84 -12.37 2.62 -4.64
N LEU A 85 -11.07 2.68 -4.36
CA LEU A 85 -10.14 1.54 -4.47
C LEU A 85 -9.40 1.28 -3.16
N VAL A 86 -9.36 0.01 -2.74
CA VAL A 86 -8.38 -0.54 -1.79
C VAL A 86 -7.47 -1.50 -2.55
N LEU A 87 -6.18 -1.19 -2.66
CA LEU A 87 -5.21 -2.05 -3.32
C LEU A 87 -4.22 -2.61 -2.30
N GLY A 88 -4.36 -3.89 -1.96
CA GLY A 88 -3.46 -4.60 -1.05
C GLY A 88 -2.39 -5.39 -1.80
N SER A 89 -1.14 -5.29 -1.37
CA SER A 89 -0.04 -6.06 -1.93
C SER A 89 0.90 -6.59 -0.85
N PRO A 90 1.33 -7.85 -0.92
CA PRO A 90 2.49 -8.29 -0.17
C PRO A 90 3.73 -7.58 -0.72
N ILE A 91 4.69 -7.34 0.17
CA ILE A 91 5.99 -6.78 -0.20
C ILE A 91 6.96 -7.93 -0.41
N TYR A 92 7.40 -8.10 -1.64
CA TYR A 92 8.40 -9.06 -2.05
C TYR A 92 9.62 -8.34 -2.60
N TRP A 93 10.79 -8.63 -2.07
CA TRP A 93 12.05 -8.07 -2.57
C TRP A 93 12.03 -6.53 -2.65
N TRP A 94 11.61 -5.86 -1.56
CA TRP A 94 11.48 -4.38 -1.47
C TRP A 94 10.51 -3.75 -2.48
N ASP A 95 9.64 -4.53 -3.09
CA ASP A 95 8.66 -4.08 -4.07
C ASP A 95 7.28 -4.67 -3.79
N THR A 96 6.27 -4.12 -4.45
CA THR A 96 4.95 -4.75 -4.52
C THR A 96 5.03 -6.08 -5.28
N SER A 97 4.02 -6.93 -5.17
CA SER A 97 4.01 -8.22 -5.90
C SER A 97 4.08 -8.03 -7.42
N ALA A 98 4.68 -9.01 -8.11
CA ALA A 98 4.75 -9.01 -9.57
C ALA A 98 3.36 -8.92 -10.22
N MET A 99 2.34 -9.55 -9.62
CA MET A 99 0.95 -9.48 -10.11
C MET A 99 0.44 -8.03 -10.15
N VAL A 100 0.65 -7.29 -9.06
CA VAL A 100 0.27 -5.88 -8.98
C VAL A 100 1.10 -5.04 -9.95
N ARG A 101 2.41 -5.35 -10.10
CA ARG A 101 3.27 -4.66 -11.07
C ARG A 101 2.79 -4.82 -12.51
N MET A 102 2.35 -6.01 -12.91
CA MET A 102 1.81 -6.23 -14.26
C MET A 102 0.54 -5.42 -14.49
N LEU A 103 -0.38 -5.41 -13.53
CA LEU A 103 -1.60 -4.60 -13.60
C LEU A 103 -1.25 -3.10 -13.72
N ILE A 104 -0.40 -2.57 -12.83
CA ILE A 104 0.03 -1.16 -12.85
C ILE A 104 0.63 -0.79 -14.21
N LEU A 105 1.53 -1.62 -14.75
CA LEU A 105 2.20 -1.34 -16.02
C LEU A 105 1.19 -1.26 -17.17
N LYS A 106 0.26 -2.20 -17.29
CA LYS A 106 -0.74 -2.18 -18.36
C LYS A 106 -1.73 -1.04 -18.18
N MET A 107 -2.20 -0.76 -16.96
CA MET A 107 -3.05 0.40 -16.68
C MET A 107 -2.36 1.71 -17.08
N TYR A 108 -1.09 1.88 -16.71
CA TYR A 108 -0.28 3.03 -17.11
C TYR A 108 -0.21 3.16 -18.63
N ARG A 109 0.17 2.09 -19.34
CA ARG A 109 0.36 2.10 -20.79
C ARG A 109 -0.91 2.48 -21.54
N ILE A 110 -2.06 2.06 -21.05
CA ILE A 110 -3.34 2.23 -21.75
C ILE A 110 -4.05 3.52 -21.30
N TYR A 111 -4.08 3.81 -20.00
CA TYR A 111 -4.99 4.81 -19.45
C TYR A 111 -4.35 6.08 -18.87
N ALA A 112 -3.02 6.14 -18.71
CA ALA A 112 -2.39 7.30 -18.05
C ALA A 112 -2.69 8.62 -18.78
N ARG A 113 -2.76 8.60 -20.12
CA ARG A 113 -3.05 9.80 -20.94
C ARG A 113 -4.51 10.26 -20.84
N SER A 114 -5.45 9.32 -20.88
CA SER A 114 -6.88 9.63 -20.81
C SER A 114 -7.39 9.86 -19.39
N ALA A 115 -6.60 9.44 -18.38
CA ALA A 115 -6.84 9.59 -16.95
C ALA A 115 -8.28 9.26 -16.47
N PRO A 116 -8.88 8.13 -16.85
CA PRO A 116 -10.27 7.81 -16.49
C PRO A 116 -10.48 7.61 -15.00
N LEU A 117 -9.40 7.44 -14.21
CA LEU A 117 -9.41 7.28 -12.77
C LEU A 117 -9.12 8.60 -12.01
N ALA A 118 -9.07 9.74 -12.73
CA ALA A 118 -8.82 11.02 -12.10
C ALA A 118 -9.80 11.31 -10.96
N GLY A 119 -9.26 11.72 -9.82
CA GLY A 119 -10.02 12.05 -8.62
C GLY A 119 -10.62 10.87 -7.85
N LEU A 120 -10.40 9.61 -8.28
CA LEU A 120 -10.89 8.42 -7.59
C LEU A 120 -10.20 8.27 -6.22
N PRO A 121 -10.97 8.17 -5.11
CA PRO A 121 -10.37 7.86 -3.80
C PRO A 121 -9.69 6.49 -3.82
N ALA A 122 -8.44 6.41 -3.34
CA ALA A 122 -7.68 5.16 -3.35
C ALA A 122 -6.79 5.01 -2.11
N ALA A 123 -6.68 3.80 -1.60
CA ALA A 123 -5.79 3.44 -0.52
C ALA A 123 -4.89 2.26 -0.89
N GLY A 124 -3.62 2.35 -0.53
CA GLY A 124 -2.63 1.28 -0.67
C GLY A 124 -2.32 0.63 0.66
N ILE A 125 -2.36 -0.70 0.71
CA ILE A 125 -1.97 -1.50 1.88
C ILE A 125 -0.76 -2.34 1.51
N GLY A 126 0.37 -2.11 2.16
CA GLY A 126 1.59 -2.89 1.95
C GLY A 126 1.85 -3.84 3.10
N ILE A 127 1.97 -5.14 2.85
CA ILE A 127 2.18 -6.15 3.87
C ILE A 127 3.59 -6.74 3.75
N ALA A 128 4.51 -6.30 4.62
CA ALA A 128 5.85 -6.85 4.71
C ALA A 128 5.90 -7.93 5.80
N GLY A 129 5.98 -9.18 5.38
CA GLY A 129 6.18 -10.31 6.27
C GLY A 129 7.61 -10.38 6.84
N GLY A 130 7.91 -11.45 7.58
CA GLY A 130 9.26 -11.70 8.08
C GLY A 130 9.84 -10.52 8.87
N THR A 131 10.92 -9.96 8.38
CA THR A 131 11.60 -8.82 9.00
C THR A 131 10.90 -7.47 8.84
N GLY A 132 9.91 -7.34 7.96
CA GLY A 132 9.31 -6.06 7.62
C GLY A 132 10.14 -5.16 6.70
N ASN A 133 11.37 -5.55 6.35
CA ASN A 133 12.23 -4.78 5.45
C ASN A 133 11.55 -4.55 4.10
N GLY A 134 11.74 -3.37 3.55
CA GLY A 134 11.15 -2.97 2.27
C GLY A 134 9.70 -2.49 2.37
N LEU A 135 9.15 -2.35 3.58
CA LEU A 135 7.77 -1.94 3.81
C LEU A 135 7.42 -0.64 3.06
N VAL A 136 8.24 0.39 3.23
CA VAL A 136 8.04 1.69 2.60
C VAL A 136 8.31 1.62 1.09
N SER A 137 9.40 0.98 0.68
CA SER A 137 9.74 0.87 -0.75
C SER A 137 8.69 0.08 -1.55
N GLY A 138 8.05 -0.92 -0.93
CA GLY A 138 6.98 -1.68 -1.57
C GLY A 138 5.62 -0.97 -1.60
N LEU A 139 5.38 0.01 -0.69
CA LEU A 139 4.20 0.88 -0.75
C LEU A 139 4.29 1.93 -1.86
N ARG A 140 5.48 2.46 -2.11
CA ARG A 140 5.70 3.52 -3.12
C ARG A 140 5.11 3.20 -4.49
N PRO A 141 5.29 2.01 -5.07
CA PRO A 141 4.72 1.69 -6.39
C PRO A 141 3.20 1.80 -6.46
N LEU A 142 2.49 1.48 -5.37
CA LEU A 142 1.04 1.64 -5.32
C LEU A 142 0.67 3.12 -5.42
N TYR A 143 1.37 3.99 -4.70
CA TYR A 143 1.11 5.41 -4.68
C TYR A 143 1.65 6.13 -5.92
N GLN A 144 2.73 5.67 -6.53
CA GLN A 144 3.15 6.12 -7.85
C GLN A 144 2.09 5.80 -8.92
N PHE A 145 1.47 4.63 -8.83
CA PHE A 145 0.33 4.28 -9.68
C PHE A 145 -0.85 5.23 -9.46
N PHE A 146 -1.25 5.47 -8.22
CA PHE A 146 -2.34 6.40 -7.92
C PHE A 146 -2.03 7.82 -8.42
N GLN A 147 -0.82 8.31 -8.17
CA GLN A 147 -0.36 9.63 -8.64
C GLN A 147 -0.40 9.73 -10.16
N THR A 148 0.12 8.73 -10.87
CA THR A 148 0.17 8.70 -12.33
C THR A 148 -1.23 8.64 -12.94
N MET A 149 -2.14 7.87 -12.34
CA MET A 149 -3.54 7.76 -12.75
C MET A 149 -4.41 8.90 -12.22
N GLN A 150 -3.82 9.91 -11.57
CA GLN A 150 -4.48 11.10 -11.00
C GLN A 150 -5.55 10.78 -9.94
N MET A 151 -5.47 9.62 -9.30
CA MET A 151 -6.36 9.26 -8.20
C MET A 151 -6.11 10.14 -6.97
N ARG A 152 -7.05 10.23 -6.04
CA ARG A 152 -6.86 10.83 -4.70
C ARG A 152 -6.42 9.74 -3.73
N GLY A 153 -5.12 9.49 -3.65
CA GLY A 153 -4.57 8.59 -2.64
C GLY A 153 -4.82 9.14 -1.23
N VAL A 154 -5.34 8.30 -0.33
CA VAL A 154 -5.40 8.58 1.11
C VAL A 154 -4.18 7.97 1.79
N GLU A 155 -4.05 8.12 3.12
CA GLU A 155 -2.87 7.66 3.86
C GLU A 155 -2.57 6.18 3.59
N PRO A 156 -1.29 5.83 3.33
CA PRO A 156 -0.87 4.43 3.17
C PRO A 156 -1.01 3.65 4.47
N LEU A 157 -1.31 2.36 4.38
CA LEU A 157 -1.30 1.47 5.53
C LEU A 157 -0.11 0.50 5.46
N PRO A 158 0.97 0.78 6.21
CA PRO A 158 2.10 -0.12 6.34
C PRO A 158 1.80 -1.23 7.36
N VAL A 159 1.87 -2.49 6.91
CA VAL A 159 1.57 -3.67 7.73
C VAL A 159 2.77 -4.58 7.85
N THR A 160 3.07 -4.98 9.08
CA THR A 160 4.07 -5.99 9.41
C THR A 160 3.45 -7.03 10.34
N ARG A 161 4.20 -8.08 10.68
CA ARG A 161 3.78 -9.01 11.73
C ARG A 161 3.73 -8.35 13.12
N PHE A 162 4.47 -7.24 13.32
CA PHE A 162 4.58 -6.56 14.61
C PHE A 162 3.39 -5.67 14.94
N ASN A 163 2.73 -5.09 13.92
CA ASN A 163 1.55 -4.25 14.11
C ASN A 163 0.26 -4.89 13.56
N TRP A 164 0.22 -6.20 13.39
CA TRP A 164 -0.88 -6.89 12.70
C TRP A 164 -2.27 -6.57 13.28
N ALA A 165 -2.45 -6.71 14.60
CA ALA A 165 -3.74 -6.48 15.23
C ALA A 165 -4.19 -5.01 15.13
N ALA A 166 -3.27 -4.06 15.38
CA ALA A 166 -3.55 -2.64 15.22
C ALA A 166 -3.86 -2.28 13.75
N ALA A 167 -3.12 -2.87 12.81
CA ALA A 167 -3.33 -2.63 11.38
C ALA A 167 -4.69 -3.13 10.88
N LEU A 168 -5.25 -4.20 11.44
CA LEU A 168 -6.62 -4.64 11.13
C LEU A 168 -7.66 -3.59 11.54
N VAL A 169 -7.49 -2.98 12.70
CA VAL A 169 -8.37 -1.88 13.15
C VAL A 169 -8.23 -0.66 12.24
N GLU A 170 -6.99 -0.29 11.90
CA GLU A 170 -6.75 0.83 10.98
C GLU A 170 -7.25 0.55 9.56
N ALA A 171 -7.18 -0.70 9.08
CA ALA A 171 -7.77 -1.10 7.80
C ALA A 171 -9.29 -0.86 7.80
N GLY A 172 -10.00 -1.22 8.87
CA GLY A 172 -11.42 -0.94 9.01
C GLY A 172 -11.74 0.57 8.96
N LYS A 173 -10.98 1.39 9.69
CA LYS A 173 -11.13 2.86 9.66
C LYS A 173 -10.85 3.44 8.27
N LEU A 174 -9.79 2.97 7.61
CA LEU A 174 -9.43 3.34 6.25
C LEU A 174 -10.56 3.00 5.28
N GLY A 175 -11.13 1.81 5.42
CA GLY A 175 -12.26 1.37 4.63
C GLY A 175 -13.51 2.22 4.86
N ALA A 176 -13.85 2.54 6.10
CA ALA A 176 -14.99 3.41 6.42
C ALA A 176 -14.81 4.81 5.79
N ARG A 177 -13.59 5.36 5.82
CA ARG A 177 -13.27 6.61 5.13
C ARG A 177 -13.48 6.50 3.63
N LEU A 178 -12.98 5.45 2.98
CA LEU A 178 -13.18 5.22 1.55
C LEU A 178 -14.66 5.01 1.20
N GLY A 179 -15.42 4.31 2.06
CA GLY A 179 -16.87 4.15 1.92
C GLY A 179 -17.59 5.50 1.87
N SER A 180 -17.22 6.43 2.77
CA SER A 180 -17.80 7.78 2.79
C SER A 180 -17.42 8.63 1.57
N LEU A 181 -16.30 8.32 0.91
CA LEU A 181 -15.79 9.01 -0.28
C LEU A 181 -16.21 8.33 -1.60
N ALA A 182 -16.75 7.11 -1.54
CA ALA A 182 -17.09 6.34 -2.72
C ALA A 182 -18.04 7.09 -3.64
N GLY A 183 -17.69 7.17 -4.92
CA GLY A 183 -18.43 7.93 -5.91
C GLY A 183 -18.16 9.45 -5.91
N LYS A 184 -17.44 9.99 -4.93
CA LYS A 184 -17.12 11.42 -4.81
C LYS A 184 -15.73 11.71 -5.35
N ARG A 185 -15.59 11.83 -6.64
CA ARG A 185 -14.30 12.13 -7.27
C ARG A 185 -13.87 13.56 -6.98
N GLN A 186 -12.62 13.72 -6.54
CA GLN A 186 -12.00 15.01 -6.27
C GLN A 186 -10.81 15.21 -7.21
N LEU A 187 -10.99 15.96 -8.27
CA LEU A 187 -9.92 16.25 -9.22
C LEU A 187 -8.85 17.16 -8.58
N PHE A 188 -7.61 17.02 -9.03
CA PHE A 188 -6.56 18.00 -8.74
C PHE A 188 -6.72 19.22 -9.64
N GLY A 189 -6.45 20.40 -9.11
CA GLY A 189 -6.47 21.64 -9.88
C GLY A 189 -5.29 21.77 -10.84
N GLY A 190 -4.22 20.96 -10.64
CA GLY A 190 -3.04 20.93 -11.50
C GLY A 190 -2.03 19.87 -11.08
N VAL A 191 -0.91 19.83 -11.80
CA VAL A 191 0.21 18.92 -11.50
C VAL A 191 0.84 19.24 -10.15
N GLU A 192 0.99 20.52 -9.83
CA GLU A 192 1.61 21.03 -8.61
C GLU A 192 0.83 20.60 -7.38
N GLU A 193 -0.51 20.76 -7.38
CA GLU A 193 -1.35 20.28 -6.29
C GLU A 193 -1.20 18.76 -6.11
N ARG A 194 -1.16 18.01 -7.21
CA ARG A 194 -0.99 16.57 -7.16
C ARG A 194 0.35 16.15 -6.59
N LEU A 195 1.45 16.82 -6.99
CA LEU A 195 2.78 16.56 -6.43
C LEU A 195 2.81 16.81 -4.93
N LEU A 196 2.35 17.99 -4.49
CA LEU A 196 2.29 18.34 -3.07
C LEU A 196 1.39 17.40 -2.27
N TRP A 197 0.27 16.95 -2.86
CA TRP A 197 -0.60 15.98 -2.20
C TRP A 197 0.13 14.69 -1.85
N TYR A 198 0.86 14.11 -2.81
CA TYR A 198 1.56 12.85 -2.62
C TYR A 198 2.83 12.99 -1.76
N ASP A 199 3.53 14.13 -1.84
CA ASP A 199 4.71 14.41 -1.01
C ASP A 199 4.33 14.59 0.48
N ASN A 200 3.11 15.04 0.77
CA ASN A 200 2.59 15.19 2.13
C ASN A 200 1.98 13.90 2.72
N LEU A 201 1.84 12.83 1.93
CA LEU A 201 1.37 11.55 2.47
C LEU A 201 2.45 10.91 3.36
N PRO A 202 2.06 10.34 4.51
CA PRO A 202 3.01 9.73 5.42
C PRO A 202 3.71 8.52 4.78
N TYR A 203 4.90 8.20 5.27
CA TYR A 203 5.74 7.05 4.90
C TYR A 203 6.39 7.10 3.52
N LEU A 204 5.76 7.67 2.49
CA LEU A 204 6.22 7.56 1.10
C LEU A 204 7.58 8.23 0.86
N GLY A 205 7.89 9.30 1.58
CA GLY A 205 9.17 10.02 1.53
C GLY A 205 10.27 9.48 2.44
N LEU A 206 10.01 8.45 3.26
CA LEU A 206 11.00 7.97 4.23
C LEU A 206 12.27 7.44 3.56
N SER A 207 13.42 7.85 4.11
CA SER A 207 14.72 7.27 3.78
C SER A 207 14.84 5.85 4.34
N ARG A 208 15.89 5.12 3.94
CA ARG A 208 16.19 3.78 4.49
C ARG A 208 16.44 3.81 6.01
N ALA A 209 17.09 4.85 6.49
CA ALA A 209 17.31 5.05 7.94
C ALA A 209 15.99 5.30 8.67
N ALA A 210 15.11 6.13 8.09
CA ALA A 210 13.79 6.41 8.67
C ALA A 210 12.87 5.16 8.61
N GLU A 211 12.95 4.34 7.57
CA GLU A 211 12.28 3.04 7.51
C GLU A 211 12.80 2.09 8.62
N ARG A 212 14.11 2.07 8.86
CA ARG A 212 14.68 1.28 9.98
C ARG A 212 14.17 1.77 11.34
N ARG A 213 14.06 3.09 11.52
CA ARG A 213 13.47 3.68 12.73
C ARG A 213 12.00 3.28 12.91
N LEU A 214 11.20 3.34 11.82
CA LEU A 214 9.81 2.88 11.84
C LEU A 214 9.72 1.40 12.28
N LEU A 215 10.54 0.53 11.71
CA LEU A 215 10.56 -0.89 12.06
C LEU A 215 10.98 -1.12 13.52
N ALA A 216 11.99 -0.41 14.02
CA ALA A 216 12.40 -0.47 15.42
C ALA A 216 11.27 0.00 16.37
N SER A 217 10.55 1.05 16.00
CA SER A 217 9.38 1.52 16.75
C SER A 217 8.25 0.49 16.76
N LEU A 218 7.91 -0.10 15.61
CA LEU A 218 6.86 -1.12 15.51
C LEU A 218 7.20 -2.37 16.33
N THR A 219 8.46 -2.85 16.30
CA THR A 219 8.89 -4.00 17.12
C THR A 219 8.82 -3.67 18.60
N THR A 220 9.28 -2.47 19.01
CA THR A 220 9.24 -2.04 20.40
C THR A 220 7.81 -1.93 20.94
N THR A 221 6.90 -1.38 20.15
CA THR A 221 5.47 -1.27 20.51
C THR A 221 4.77 -2.63 20.61
N ALA A 222 5.23 -3.62 19.86
CA ALA A 222 4.69 -4.98 19.89
C ALA A 222 5.14 -5.81 21.09
N LEU A 223 6.11 -5.30 21.87
CA LEU A 223 6.63 -6.03 23.03
C LEU A 223 5.66 -5.93 24.22
N PRO A 224 5.63 -6.95 25.07
CA PRO A 224 4.85 -6.90 26.31
C PRO A 224 5.48 -5.97 27.36
N PRO A 225 4.70 -5.61 28.38
CA PRO A 225 5.17 -4.71 29.45
C PRO A 225 6.41 -5.20 30.23
N ASP A 226 6.63 -6.51 30.30
CA ASP A 226 7.74 -7.17 30.98
C ASP A 226 8.98 -7.39 30.09
N ALA A 227 8.97 -6.86 28.85
CA ALA A 227 10.12 -6.95 27.96
C ALA A 227 11.33 -6.17 28.51
N ASP A 228 12.52 -6.55 28.04
CA ASP A 228 13.76 -5.89 28.44
C ASP A 228 13.67 -4.36 28.20
N PRO A 229 13.76 -3.56 29.28
CA PRO A 229 13.69 -2.10 29.19
C PRO A 229 14.85 -1.47 28.40
N ALA A 230 15.89 -2.26 28.08
CA ALA A 230 16.97 -1.79 27.21
C ALA A 230 16.49 -1.53 25.78
N ILE A 231 15.46 -2.25 25.31
CA ILE A 231 14.95 -2.09 23.95
C ILE A 231 14.32 -0.70 23.72
N PRO A 232 13.30 -0.26 24.51
CA PRO A 232 12.76 1.10 24.32
C PRO A 232 13.78 2.19 24.61
N ARG A 233 14.72 1.98 25.53
CA ARG A 233 15.84 2.91 25.79
C ARG A 233 16.76 3.04 24.58
N GLY A 234 17.04 1.94 23.86
CA GLY A 234 17.82 1.99 22.63
C GLY A 234 17.18 2.80 21.50
N LEU A 235 15.83 2.83 21.43
CA LEU A 235 15.13 3.70 20.48
C LEU A 235 15.31 5.20 20.86
N ALA A 236 15.18 5.52 22.14
CA ALA A 236 15.38 6.89 22.63
C ALA A 236 16.83 7.37 22.45
N GLU A 237 17.82 6.48 22.70
CA GLU A 237 19.24 6.76 22.43
C GLU A 237 19.47 7.06 20.94
N ALA A 238 18.90 6.27 20.06
CA ALA A 238 19.03 6.48 18.62
C ALA A 238 18.44 7.81 18.17
N ASP A 239 17.29 8.22 18.73
CA ASP A 239 16.67 9.50 18.44
C ASP A 239 17.54 10.68 18.93
N ALA A 240 18.14 10.55 20.11
CA ALA A 240 19.06 11.57 20.65
C ALA A 240 20.33 11.71 19.78
N LEU A 241 20.92 10.59 19.35
CA LEU A 241 22.08 10.57 18.45
C LEU A 241 21.76 11.20 17.09
N ALA A 242 20.56 10.91 16.54
CA ALA A 242 20.11 11.50 15.29
C ALA A 242 19.93 13.03 15.41
N ALA A 243 19.34 13.48 16.50
CA ALA A 243 19.18 14.91 16.78
C ALA A 243 20.54 15.64 16.95
N GLY A 244 21.55 14.92 17.49
CA GLY A 244 22.93 15.40 17.58
C GLY A 244 23.75 15.33 16.27
N GLY A 245 23.14 14.88 15.14
CA GLY A 245 23.83 14.76 13.86
C GLY A 245 24.69 13.51 13.69
N GLU A 246 24.69 12.60 14.66
CA GLU A 246 25.50 11.37 14.68
C GLU A 246 24.82 10.22 13.90
N SER A 247 24.53 10.43 12.64
CA SER A 247 23.66 9.57 11.82
C SER A 247 24.09 8.08 11.79
N LEU A 248 25.40 7.79 11.70
CA LEU A 248 25.88 6.42 11.70
C LEU A 248 25.64 5.73 13.06
N ARG A 249 25.94 6.41 14.15
CA ARG A 249 25.73 5.87 15.51
C ARG A 249 24.25 5.69 15.80
N ALA A 250 23.41 6.64 15.38
CA ALA A 250 21.96 6.53 15.46
C ALA A 250 21.45 5.29 14.72
N LEU A 251 21.90 5.07 13.49
CA LEU A 251 21.50 3.90 12.70
C LEU A 251 21.99 2.58 13.30
N GLN A 252 23.18 2.56 13.87
CA GLN A 252 23.69 1.39 14.62
C GLN A 252 22.83 1.09 15.85
N ALA A 253 22.44 2.11 16.63
CA ALA A 253 21.55 1.96 17.77
C ALA A 253 20.16 1.44 17.33
N LEU A 254 19.57 2.01 16.28
CA LEU A 254 18.32 1.54 15.68
C LEU A 254 18.38 0.07 15.22
N THR A 255 19.50 -0.31 14.62
CA THR A 255 19.66 -1.71 14.14
C THR A 255 19.72 -2.68 15.31
N ARG A 256 20.50 -2.39 16.35
CA ARG A 256 20.54 -3.21 17.58
C ARG A 256 19.16 -3.30 18.25
N THR A 257 18.47 -2.16 18.38
CA THR A 257 17.13 -2.09 18.98
C THR A 257 16.12 -2.92 18.19
N TYR A 258 16.13 -2.80 16.89
CA TYR A 258 15.26 -3.57 16.00
C TYR A 258 15.53 -5.07 16.12
N GLU A 259 16.78 -5.50 16.07
CA GLU A 259 17.17 -6.91 16.17
C GLU A 259 16.80 -7.51 17.53
N ALA A 260 17.03 -6.76 18.61
CA ALA A 260 16.62 -7.16 19.95
C ALA A 260 15.08 -7.25 20.06
N GLY A 261 14.36 -6.29 19.51
CA GLY A 261 12.92 -6.31 19.45
C GLY A 261 12.35 -7.49 18.67
N VAL A 262 12.92 -7.80 17.50
CA VAL A 262 12.55 -8.98 16.71
C VAL A 262 12.76 -10.26 17.50
N LYS A 263 13.95 -10.45 18.11
CA LYS A 263 14.26 -11.61 18.92
C LYS A 263 13.30 -11.79 20.10
N ALA A 264 13.01 -10.69 20.80
CA ALA A 264 12.07 -10.72 21.93
C ALA A 264 10.62 -11.03 21.47
N PHE A 265 10.21 -10.53 20.31
CA PHE A 265 8.91 -10.84 19.72
C PHE A 265 8.81 -12.32 19.32
N GLU A 266 9.84 -12.89 18.70
CA GLU A 266 9.88 -14.30 18.27
C GLU A 266 9.89 -15.29 19.43
N SER A 267 10.62 -14.98 20.51
CA SER A 267 10.68 -15.84 21.69
C SER A 267 9.33 -16.06 22.40
N LYS A 268 8.31 -15.31 22.05
CA LYS A 268 6.95 -15.43 22.63
C LYS A 268 5.95 -16.12 21.71
N GLN A 269 6.32 -16.38 20.46
CA GLN A 269 5.45 -17.10 19.51
C GLN A 269 5.75 -18.62 19.46
N GLY A 270 6.83 -19.07 20.07
CA GLY A 270 7.19 -20.47 20.28
C GLY A 270 6.77 -20.95 21.66
#